data_d2cb8900433f64ec39e9c19ec1819053
#
_entry.id   d2cb8900433f64ec39e9c19ec1819053
#
_cell.length_a   1.000
_cell.length_b   1.000
_cell.length_c   1.000
_cell.angle_alpha   90.00
_cell.angle_beta   90.00
_cell.angle_gamma   90.00
#
_symmetry.space_group_name_H-M   'P 1'
#
loop_
_entity.id
_entity.type
_entity.pdbx_description
1 polymer ?
#
loop_
_entity_poly.entity_id
_entity_poly.type
_entity_poly.pdbx_seq_one_letter_code
_entity_poly.pdbx_strand_id
1 'polypeptide(L)'
;MSTAKISQALSLISTSKLNAALVQTGYGSEVSADKVHVVSVLTDIVNKGGISLQEIRDHVPLSTAVINAKQSPSTSSVMVNDSIGLVNDALIEVRNSQTIVASTNTLASKALDEARNLRSKVITQVDGIERDLLKRLDTEVSKITGVDYGKIDNAIRSEVGNLFSSFKQSVTPEQLQTVANSVAVFSTHKASEIFPAPLFYTQDGETVNFEDMEVLVWNDPEACATVDDYVFNPANLHQALCALSDSLPDNVWLAGERGTGKTAFCEQLSARLKRKLFRINFDEAMERSEFIGGNIVKNGSVEWKAGIIAQAISHTGSLVLLDEIGFARAQNLAALHALCERSTNRAIVIAETGVRIPVASHVAFFCADNSNGHGDQSGNFAGVRDQNTAFIDRFSYTLEFNYLPHADEVKLISSRTGLNVDAADVFVRFANVAREKARAGVLTQPPSLRQLFAWARAVTKGVPTVTAFRSAIVNKFPADCEPELVGIFTATVDTVELKKFLTK
;
A
#
# COMPACT_ATOMS: atom_id res chain seq x y z
N MET A 1 16.39 5.85 -48.92
CA MET A 1 17.08 4.92 -47.99
C MET A 1 17.55 3.71 -48.80
N SER A 2 18.64 3.02 -48.39
CA SER A 2 19.00 1.76 -49.04
C SER A 2 17.97 0.67 -48.70
N THR A 3 17.73 -0.25 -49.66
CA THR A 3 16.78 -1.39 -49.47
C THR A 3 17.01 -2.16 -48.16
N ALA A 4 18.28 -2.39 -47.79
CA ALA A 4 18.63 -3.03 -46.51
C ALA A 4 18.16 -2.25 -45.29
N LYS A 5 18.25 -0.93 -45.28
CA LYS A 5 17.75 -0.07 -44.17
C LYS A 5 16.23 -0.05 -44.09
N ILE A 6 15.52 -0.12 -45.20
CA ILE A 6 14.07 -0.23 -45.25
C ILE A 6 13.61 -1.57 -44.69
N SER A 7 14.20 -2.69 -45.15
CA SER A 7 13.90 -4.03 -44.65
C SER A 7 14.15 -4.16 -43.14
N GLN A 8 15.25 -3.60 -42.62
CA GLN A 8 15.55 -3.59 -41.20
C GLN A 8 14.53 -2.76 -40.41
N ALA A 9 14.09 -1.58 -40.92
CA ALA A 9 13.09 -0.76 -40.26
C ALA A 9 11.73 -1.45 -40.23
N LEU A 10 11.34 -2.16 -41.29
CA LEU A 10 10.09 -2.93 -41.35
C LEU A 10 10.11 -4.14 -40.42
N SER A 11 11.25 -4.81 -40.28
CA SER A 11 11.38 -5.97 -39.38
C SER A 11 11.12 -5.65 -37.91
N LEU A 12 11.20 -4.39 -37.50
CA LEU A 12 10.87 -3.90 -36.16
C LEU A 12 9.37 -3.67 -35.92
N ILE A 13 8.56 -3.69 -36.98
CA ILE A 13 7.11 -3.45 -36.90
C ILE A 13 6.39 -4.80 -36.71
N SER A 14 5.26 -4.82 -35.98
CA SER A 14 4.48 -6.04 -35.78
C SER A 14 3.89 -6.58 -37.10
N THR A 15 3.78 -7.90 -37.21
CA THR A 15 3.24 -8.56 -38.41
C THR A 15 1.82 -8.10 -38.73
N SER A 16 1.01 -7.83 -37.72
CA SER A 16 -0.37 -7.31 -37.90
C SER A 16 -0.41 -5.92 -38.54
N LYS A 17 0.49 -5.00 -38.16
CA LYS A 17 0.61 -3.68 -38.77
C LYS A 17 1.14 -3.76 -40.22
N LEU A 18 2.08 -4.66 -40.46
CA LEU A 18 2.62 -4.88 -41.78
C LEU A 18 1.55 -5.44 -42.74
N ASN A 19 0.74 -6.39 -42.27
CA ASN A 19 -0.37 -6.94 -43.04
C ASN A 19 -1.48 -5.89 -43.32
N ALA A 20 -1.77 -5.02 -42.35
CA ALA A 20 -2.70 -3.92 -42.54
C ALA A 20 -2.21 -2.96 -43.65
N ALA A 21 -0.92 -2.68 -43.70
CA ALA A 21 -0.33 -1.86 -44.76
C ALA A 21 -0.41 -2.54 -46.16
N LEU A 22 -0.25 -3.85 -46.25
CA LEU A 22 -0.45 -4.61 -47.51
C LEU A 22 -1.90 -4.48 -48.02
N VAL A 23 -2.87 -4.61 -47.13
CA VAL A 23 -4.29 -4.45 -47.50
C VAL A 23 -4.56 -3.03 -48.03
N GLN A 24 -4.01 -2.02 -47.37
CA GLN A 24 -4.19 -0.62 -47.76
C GLN A 24 -3.55 -0.29 -49.12
N THR A 25 -2.40 -0.89 -49.42
CA THR A 25 -1.70 -0.67 -50.66
C THR A 25 -2.25 -1.50 -51.87
N GLY A 26 -3.34 -2.25 -51.60
CA GLY A 26 -3.97 -3.09 -52.64
C GLY A 26 -3.33 -4.50 -52.78
N TYR A 27 -2.36 -4.85 -52.00
CA TYR A 27 -1.67 -6.16 -51.99
C TYR A 27 -2.24 -7.08 -50.90
N GLY A 28 -3.55 -7.06 -50.67
CA GLY A 28 -4.20 -7.88 -49.65
C GLY A 28 -4.05 -9.39 -49.84
N SER A 29 -3.78 -9.87 -51.04
CA SER A 29 -3.46 -11.27 -51.35
C SER A 29 -2.10 -11.74 -50.74
N GLU A 30 -1.21 -10.80 -50.43
CA GLU A 30 0.12 -11.06 -49.89
C GLU A 30 0.13 -11.02 -48.33
N VAL A 31 -1.02 -10.92 -47.69
CA VAL A 31 -1.16 -11.00 -46.23
C VAL A 31 -0.74 -12.41 -45.76
N SER A 32 0.23 -12.46 -44.85
CA SER A 32 0.83 -13.72 -44.38
C SER A 32 1.14 -13.67 -42.90
N ALA A 33 1.13 -14.82 -42.25
CA ALA A 33 1.68 -14.97 -40.89
C ALA A 33 3.23 -14.98 -40.91
N ASP A 34 3.86 -15.24 -42.05
CA ASP A 34 5.30 -15.18 -42.22
C ASP A 34 5.77 -13.72 -42.35
N LYS A 35 6.35 -13.22 -41.27
CA LYS A 35 6.85 -11.86 -41.18
C LYS A 35 7.94 -11.55 -42.21
N VAL A 36 8.75 -12.53 -42.58
CA VAL A 36 9.87 -12.36 -43.54
C VAL A 36 9.30 -12.09 -44.94
N HIS A 37 8.27 -12.84 -45.34
CA HIS A 37 7.56 -12.63 -46.59
C HIS A 37 6.94 -11.24 -46.66
N VAL A 38 6.19 -10.86 -45.63
CA VAL A 38 5.48 -9.55 -45.54
C VAL A 38 6.47 -8.38 -45.58
N VAL A 39 7.60 -8.48 -44.85
CA VAL A 39 8.67 -7.47 -44.89
C VAL A 39 9.29 -7.35 -46.29
N SER A 40 9.47 -8.45 -46.99
CA SER A 40 10.02 -8.45 -48.35
C SER A 40 9.10 -7.70 -49.32
N VAL A 41 7.81 -8.03 -49.34
CA VAL A 41 6.78 -7.38 -50.21
C VAL A 41 6.67 -5.89 -49.89
N LEU A 42 6.58 -5.51 -48.62
CA LEU A 42 6.48 -4.11 -48.26
C LEU A 42 7.77 -3.32 -48.54
N THR A 43 8.93 -3.97 -48.45
CA THR A 43 10.19 -3.34 -48.86
C THR A 43 10.17 -2.91 -50.33
N ASP A 44 9.63 -3.76 -51.18
CA ASP A 44 9.48 -3.45 -52.58
C ASP A 44 8.46 -2.33 -52.85
N ILE A 45 7.34 -2.33 -52.15
CA ILE A 45 6.31 -1.30 -52.25
C ILE A 45 6.85 0.08 -51.80
N VAL A 46 7.57 0.12 -50.68
CA VAL A 46 8.20 1.35 -50.16
C VAL A 46 9.26 1.89 -51.13
N ASN A 47 10.06 1.01 -51.70
CA ASN A 47 11.07 1.38 -52.70
C ASN A 47 10.45 1.95 -53.99
N LYS A 48 9.24 1.52 -54.37
CA LYS A 48 8.46 2.02 -55.50
C LYS A 48 7.65 3.28 -55.21
N GLY A 49 7.71 3.79 -53.96
CA GLY A 49 7.01 5.00 -53.52
C GLY A 49 5.50 4.79 -53.27
N GLY A 50 5.04 3.55 -53.09
CA GLY A 50 3.63 3.21 -52.88
C GLY A 50 3.09 3.54 -51.48
N ILE A 51 3.98 3.54 -50.49
CA ILE A 51 3.67 3.91 -49.09
C ILE A 51 4.97 4.32 -48.38
N SER A 52 4.89 5.22 -47.40
CA SER A 52 6.05 5.62 -46.61
C SER A 52 6.22 4.73 -45.37
N LEU A 53 7.47 4.62 -44.87
CA LEU A 53 7.75 3.91 -43.60
C LEU A 53 7.02 4.52 -42.42
N GLN A 54 6.75 5.84 -42.43
CA GLN A 54 6.04 6.51 -41.38
C GLN A 54 4.57 6.11 -41.37
N GLU A 55 3.94 6.09 -42.54
CA GLU A 55 2.55 5.62 -42.69
C GLU A 55 2.36 4.20 -42.25
N ILE A 56 3.32 3.30 -42.52
CA ILE A 56 3.28 1.91 -42.04
C ILE A 56 3.39 1.86 -40.49
N ARG A 57 4.24 2.67 -39.89
CA ARG A 57 4.42 2.72 -38.42
C ARG A 57 3.18 3.26 -37.71
N ASP A 58 2.54 4.26 -38.28
CA ASP A 58 1.37 4.93 -37.70
C ASP A 58 0.07 4.15 -37.95
N HIS A 59 0.14 3.08 -38.76
CA HIS A 59 -1.01 2.28 -39.13
C HIS A 59 -1.53 1.45 -37.96
N VAL A 60 -2.84 1.58 -37.68
CA VAL A 60 -3.52 0.76 -36.69
C VAL A 60 -3.83 -0.61 -37.29
N PRO A 61 -3.47 -1.74 -36.67
CA PRO A 61 -3.82 -3.06 -37.21
C PRO A 61 -5.35 -3.22 -37.24
N LEU A 62 -5.90 -3.52 -38.40
CA LEU A 62 -7.30 -3.92 -38.55
C LEU A 62 -7.46 -5.34 -37.95
N SER A 63 -8.50 -5.56 -37.14
CA SER A 63 -8.81 -6.91 -36.66
C SER A 63 -9.17 -7.83 -37.84
N THR A 64 -8.92 -9.13 -37.68
CA THR A 64 -9.24 -10.13 -38.71
C THR A 64 -10.72 -10.09 -39.15
N ALA A 65 -11.62 -9.68 -38.23
CA ALA A 65 -13.03 -9.49 -38.50
C ALA A 65 -13.29 -8.31 -39.48
N VAL A 66 -12.50 -7.22 -39.38
CA VAL A 66 -12.62 -6.06 -40.29
C VAL A 66 -12.05 -6.38 -41.68
N ILE A 67 -11.01 -7.19 -41.75
CA ILE A 67 -10.44 -7.67 -43.01
C ILE A 67 -11.44 -8.57 -43.72
N ASN A 68 -12.09 -9.49 -43.01
CA ASN A 68 -13.13 -10.36 -43.56
C ASN A 68 -14.41 -9.61 -43.98
N ALA A 69 -14.79 -8.56 -43.22
CA ALA A 69 -15.95 -7.73 -43.55
C ALA A 69 -15.75 -6.90 -44.84
N LYS A 70 -14.53 -6.48 -45.17
CA LYS A 70 -14.23 -5.79 -46.44
C LYS A 70 -14.25 -6.73 -47.66
N GLN A 71 -14.16 -8.04 -47.46
CA GLN A 71 -14.24 -9.06 -48.52
C GLN A 71 -15.67 -9.55 -48.80
N SER A 72 -16.68 -9.16 -47.97
CA SER A 72 -18.07 -9.55 -48.11
C SER A 72 -18.99 -8.31 -48.13
N PRO A 73 -19.60 -7.94 -49.25
CA PRO A 73 -20.36 -6.70 -49.36
C PRO A 73 -21.78 -6.74 -48.79
N SER A 74 -22.07 -7.50 -47.77
CA SER A 74 -23.38 -7.49 -47.12
C SER A 74 -23.38 -7.99 -45.68
N THR A 75 -23.03 -7.15 -44.71
CA THR A 75 -23.57 -7.27 -43.36
C THR A 75 -23.27 -5.99 -42.53
N SER A 76 -24.36 -5.33 -42.18
CA SER A 76 -24.67 -4.32 -41.19
C SER A 76 -23.56 -3.51 -40.51
N SER A 77 -23.71 -2.19 -40.64
CA SER A 77 -22.95 -1.08 -40.03
C SER A 77 -22.83 -1.15 -38.47
N VAL A 78 -23.65 -1.93 -37.79
CA VAL A 78 -23.65 -2.08 -36.33
C VAL A 78 -22.46 -2.91 -35.86
N MET A 79 -22.13 -4.05 -36.51
CA MET A 79 -20.99 -4.88 -36.14
C MET A 79 -19.63 -4.21 -36.37
N VAL A 80 -19.55 -3.27 -37.29
CA VAL A 80 -18.30 -2.54 -37.55
C VAL A 80 -18.00 -1.52 -36.45
N ASN A 81 -19.03 -0.86 -35.90
CA ASN A 81 -18.87 0.11 -34.83
C ASN A 81 -18.46 -0.55 -33.50
N ASP A 82 -19.05 -1.70 -33.15
CA ASP A 82 -18.66 -2.47 -31.94
C ASP A 82 -17.23 -2.99 -32.06
N SER A 83 -16.82 -3.44 -33.25
CA SER A 83 -15.43 -3.89 -33.49
C SER A 83 -14.42 -2.74 -33.42
N ILE A 84 -14.79 -1.53 -33.83
CA ILE A 84 -13.96 -0.32 -33.73
C ILE A 84 -13.85 0.12 -32.27
N GLY A 85 -14.90 -0.02 -31.45
CA GLY A 85 -14.87 0.20 -30.01
C GLY A 85 -13.85 -0.69 -29.31
N LEU A 86 -13.93 -2.00 -29.50
CA LEU A 86 -13.01 -2.99 -28.92
C LEU A 86 -11.54 -2.76 -29.35
N VAL A 87 -11.30 -2.32 -30.58
CA VAL A 87 -9.94 -2.00 -31.07
C VAL A 87 -9.40 -0.72 -30.44
N ASN A 88 -10.25 0.29 -30.20
CA ASN A 88 -9.84 1.50 -29.51
C ASN A 88 -9.51 1.24 -28.04
N ASP A 89 -10.30 0.42 -27.36
CA ASP A 89 -10.05 0.03 -25.97
C ASP A 89 -8.72 -0.75 -25.84
N ALA A 90 -8.49 -1.72 -26.72
CA ALA A 90 -7.21 -2.44 -26.76
C ALA A 90 -5.99 -1.53 -27.06
N LEU A 91 -6.19 -0.47 -27.87
CA LEU A 91 -5.14 0.53 -28.14
C LEU A 91 -4.84 1.43 -26.95
N ILE A 92 -5.85 1.79 -26.17
CA ILE A 92 -5.70 2.54 -24.92
C ILE A 92 -4.90 1.68 -23.92
N GLU A 93 -5.23 0.40 -23.82
CA GLU A 93 -4.55 -0.56 -22.93
C GLU A 93 -3.08 -0.77 -23.31
N VAL A 94 -2.77 -0.93 -24.59
CA VAL A 94 -1.39 -1.02 -25.09
C VAL A 94 -0.61 0.29 -24.86
N ARG A 95 -1.24 1.43 -25.02
CA ARG A 95 -0.62 2.75 -24.75
C ARG A 95 -0.31 2.91 -23.27
N ASN A 96 -1.24 2.53 -22.41
CA ASN A 96 -1.06 2.56 -20.95
C ASN A 96 0.09 1.61 -20.53
N SER A 97 0.11 0.40 -21.05
CA SER A 97 1.17 -0.57 -20.80
C SER A 97 2.55 -0.07 -21.27
N GLN A 98 2.63 0.59 -22.43
CA GLN A 98 3.89 1.18 -22.92
C GLN A 98 4.35 2.35 -22.03
N THR A 99 3.41 3.14 -21.50
CA THR A 99 3.72 4.25 -20.59
C THR A 99 4.22 3.71 -19.24
N ILE A 100 3.61 2.63 -18.74
CA ILE A 100 4.03 1.94 -17.53
C ILE A 100 5.45 1.36 -17.69
N VAL A 101 5.72 0.67 -18.79
CA VAL A 101 7.06 0.12 -19.09
C VAL A 101 8.11 1.24 -19.20
N ALA A 102 7.77 2.35 -19.84
CA ALA A 102 8.69 3.50 -19.93
C ALA A 102 8.96 4.14 -18.57
N SER A 103 7.93 4.29 -17.73
CA SER A 103 8.07 4.81 -16.37
C SER A 103 8.87 3.87 -15.46
N THR A 104 8.65 2.55 -15.57
CA THR A 104 9.39 1.54 -14.82
C THR A 104 10.86 1.50 -15.22
N ASN A 105 11.18 1.61 -16.51
CA ASN A 105 12.55 1.70 -16.99
C ASN A 105 13.24 2.99 -16.52
N THR A 106 12.51 4.10 -16.45
CA THR A 106 13.03 5.38 -15.92
C THR A 106 13.30 5.30 -14.43
N LEU A 107 12.42 4.64 -13.65
CA LEU A 107 12.61 4.39 -12.23
C LEU A 107 13.78 3.44 -11.96
N ALA A 108 13.91 2.36 -12.72
CA ALA A 108 15.02 1.44 -12.63
C ALA A 108 16.37 2.12 -12.96
N SER A 109 16.39 2.99 -13.96
CA SER A 109 17.57 3.79 -14.29
C SER A 109 17.94 4.74 -13.16
N LYS A 110 16.96 5.47 -12.57
CA LYS A 110 17.19 6.35 -11.42
C LYS A 110 17.69 5.57 -10.19
N ALA A 111 17.10 4.43 -9.89
CA ALA A 111 17.53 3.59 -8.78
C ALA A 111 18.97 3.09 -8.97
N LEU A 112 19.36 2.74 -10.20
CA LEU A 112 20.71 2.34 -10.53
C LEU A 112 21.71 3.50 -10.35
N ASP A 113 21.34 4.71 -10.75
CA ASP A 113 22.18 5.90 -10.59
C ASP A 113 22.31 6.30 -9.11
N GLU A 114 21.23 6.20 -8.33
CA GLU A 114 21.26 6.38 -6.88
C GLU A 114 22.14 5.34 -6.18
N ALA A 115 22.06 4.08 -6.58
CA ALA A 115 22.90 3.00 -6.05
C ALA A 115 24.40 3.26 -6.39
N ARG A 116 24.71 3.72 -7.60
CA ARG A 116 26.06 4.13 -7.99
C ARG A 116 26.57 5.31 -7.17
N ASN A 117 25.72 6.32 -6.93
CA ASN A 117 26.04 7.47 -6.11
C ASN A 117 26.25 7.08 -4.64
N LEU A 118 25.42 6.17 -4.11
CA LEU A 118 25.56 5.65 -2.76
C LEU A 118 26.87 4.88 -2.60
N ARG A 119 27.20 4.01 -3.56
CA ARG A 119 28.50 3.30 -3.60
C ARG A 119 29.68 4.28 -3.59
N SER A 120 29.63 5.31 -4.42
CA SER A 120 30.67 6.34 -4.47
C SER A 120 30.84 7.05 -3.12
N LYS A 121 29.71 7.41 -2.47
CA LYS A 121 29.70 8.03 -1.14
C LYS A 121 30.30 7.09 -0.07
N VAL A 122 29.90 5.82 -0.07
CA VAL A 122 30.41 4.82 0.88
C VAL A 122 31.91 4.62 0.69
N ILE A 123 32.39 4.49 -0.54
CA ILE A 123 33.82 4.37 -0.83
C ILE A 123 34.58 5.62 -0.33
N THR A 124 34.05 6.81 -0.58
CA THR A 124 34.67 8.06 -0.11
C THR A 124 34.71 8.16 1.42
N GLN A 125 33.66 7.70 2.11
CA GLN A 125 33.65 7.66 3.57
C GLN A 125 34.66 6.63 4.14
N VAL A 126 34.74 5.45 3.53
CA VAL A 126 35.72 4.40 3.87
C VAL A 126 37.14 4.91 3.70
N ASP A 127 37.42 5.59 2.59
CA ASP A 127 38.73 6.23 2.34
C ASP A 127 39.06 7.33 3.37
N GLY A 128 37.99 8.02 3.85
CA GLY A 128 38.13 9.01 4.93
C GLY A 128 38.53 8.38 6.26
N ILE A 129 37.82 7.29 6.62
CA ILE A 129 38.07 6.54 7.86
C ILE A 129 39.46 5.87 7.84
N GLU A 130 39.84 5.28 6.71
CA GLU A 130 41.18 4.72 6.53
C GLU A 130 42.27 5.73 6.80
N ARG A 131 42.16 6.94 6.19
CA ARG A 131 43.12 8.03 6.38
C ARG A 131 43.19 8.54 7.84
N ASP A 132 42.02 8.63 8.50
CA ASP A 132 41.95 9.10 9.89
C ASP A 132 42.53 8.05 10.87
N LEU A 133 42.30 6.76 10.62
CA LEU A 133 42.87 5.64 11.36
C LEU A 133 44.40 5.60 11.22
N LEU A 134 44.91 5.73 10.00
CA LEU A 134 46.36 5.78 9.75
C LEU A 134 47.01 6.98 10.45
N LYS A 135 46.36 8.14 10.41
CA LYS A 135 46.84 9.35 11.10
C LYS A 135 46.84 9.21 12.63
N ARG A 136 45.84 8.55 13.20
CA ARG A 136 45.80 8.23 14.65
C ARG A 136 46.87 7.22 15.02
N LEU A 137 47.08 6.21 14.18
CA LEU A 137 48.14 5.24 14.36
C LEU A 137 49.53 5.93 14.39
N ASP A 138 49.83 6.86 13.43
CA ASP A 138 51.04 7.67 13.41
C ASP A 138 51.23 8.44 14.71
N THR A 139 50.15 9.02 15.22
CA THR A 139 50.18 9.82 16.46
C THR A 139 50.46 8.99 17.69
N GLU A 140 49.88 7.78 17.81
CA GLU A 140 50.07 6.88 18.93
C GLU A 140 51.46 6.18 18.88
N VAL A 141 51.89 5.76 17.69
CA VAL A 141 53.21 5.16 17.47
C VAL A 141 54.34 6.15 17.84
N SER A 142 54.17 7.43 17.51
CA SER A 142 55.16 8.48 17.82
C SER A 142 55.32 8.72 19.35
N LYS A 143 54.39 8.29 20.19
CA LYS A 143 54.42 8.43 21.65
C LYS A 143 55.23 7.35 22.35
N ILE A 144 55.57 6.27 21.67
CA ILE A 144 56.20 5.11 22.27
C ILE A 144 57.69 5.14 21.94
N THR A 145 58.56 5.24 22.94
CA THR A 145 60.01 5.29 22.81
C THR A 145 60.62 3.95 23.15
N GLY A 146 61.52 3.40 22.30
CA GLY A 146 62.41 2.30 22.66
C GLY A 146 62.31 0.96 21.95
N VAL A 147 61.49 0.82 20.89
CA VAL A 147 61.35 -0.40 20.06
C VAL A 147 61.53 -0.04 18.57
N ASP A 148 62.04 -0.99 17.79
CA ASP A 148 62.14 -0.82 16.31
C ASP A 148 60.73 -0.91 15.64
N TYR A 149 60.02 0.22 15.68
CA TYR A 149 58.62 0.33 15.27
C TYR A 149 58.43 0.35 13.74
N GLY A 150 59.49 0.54 12.94
CA GLY A 150 59.36 0.61 11.49
C GLY A 150 58.81 -0.66 10.85
N LYS A 151 59.15 -1.83 11.44
CA LYS A 151 58.62 -3.12 10.93
C LYS A 151 57.18 -3.35 11.38
N ILE A 152 56.83 -2.97 12.62
CA ILE A 152 55.46 -3.15 13.16
C ILE A 152 54.51 -2.16 12.47
N ASP A 153 54.87 -0.93 12.30
CA ASP A 153 54.09 0.10 11.60
C ASP A 153 53.77 -0.29 10.13
N ASN A 154 54.81 -0.75 9.40
CA ASN A 154 54.62 -1.25 8.04
C ASN A 154 53.72 -2.50 7.96
N ALA A 155 53.81 -3.41 8.90
CA ALA A 155 52.95 -4.58 8.93
C ALA A 155 51.46 -4.22 9.23
N ILE A 156 51.24 -3.31 10.18
CA ILE A 156 49.90 -2.85 10.54
C ILE A 156 49.29 -2.06 9.37
N ARG A 157 50.06 -1.17 8.72
CA ARG A 157 49.59 -0.40 7.56
C ARG A 157 49.23 -1.30 6.39
N SER A 158 50.02 -2.36 6.16
CA SER A 158 49.76 -3.34 5.12
C SER A 158 48.50 -4.12 5.42
N GLU A 159 48.29 -4.55 6.67
CA GLU A 159 47.10 -5.32 7.08
C GLU A 159 45.83 -4.46 7.04
N VAL A 160 45.88 -3.21 7.52
CA VAL A 160 44.78 -2.26 7.42
C VAL A 160 44.45 -1.96 5.96
N GLY A 161 45.44 -1.73 5.10
CA GLY A 161 45.24 -1.52 3.68
C GLY A 161 44.63 -2.74 2.97
N ASN A 162 45.05 -3.95 3.34
CA ASN A 162 44.49 -5.21 2.83
C ASN A 162 43.02 -5.39 3.26
N LEU A 163 42.69 -5.10 4.52
CA LEU A 163 41.33 -5.16 5.06
C LEU A 163 40.40 -4.19 4.34
N PHE A 164 40.83 -2.93 4.14
CA PHE A 164 40.03 -1.95 3.41
C PHE A 164 39.91 -2.29 1.92
N SER A 165 40.95 -2.84 1.31
CA SER A 165 40.92 -3.27 -0.09
C SER A 165 39.97 -4.47 -0.29
N SER A 166 40.00 -5.46 0.62
CA SER A 166 39.07 -6.59 0.60
C SER A 166 37.63 -6.15 0.85
N PHE A 167 37.39 -5.19 1.75
CA PHE A 167 36.07 -4.61 1.97
C PHE A 167 35.57 -3.87 0.72
N LYS A 168 36.39 -3.07 0.06
CA LYS A 168 36.04 -2.40 -1.20
C LYS A 168 35.73 -3.38 -2.33
N GLN A 169 36.42 -4.53 -2.39
CA GLN A 169 36.18 -5.58 -3.37
C GLN A 169 34.97 -6.45 -3.04
N SER A 170 34.63 -6.62 -1.75
CA SER A 170 33.49 -7.43 -1.31
C SER A 170 32.13 -6.79 -1.65
N VAL A 171 32.09 -5.47 -1.88
CA VAL A 171 30.88 -4.76 -2.31
C VAL A 171 30.78 -4.81 -3.84
N THR A 172 30.34 -5.94 -4.39
CA THR A 172 30.21 -6.11 -5.86
C THR A 172 28.99 -5.36 -6.41
N PRO A 173 29.03 -4.94 -7.69
CA PRO A 173 27.85 -4.39 -8.38
C PRO A 173 26.63 -5.30 -8.29
N GLU A 174 26.85 -6.63 -8.27
CA GLU A 174 25.78 -7.63 -8.16
C GLU A 174 25.13 -7.65 -6.78
N GLN A 175 25.90 -7.47 -5.71
CA GLN A 175 25.35 -7.34 -4.35
C GLN A 175 24.57 -6.03 -4.18
N LEU A 176 25.04 -4.93 -4.78
CA LEU A 176 24.28 -3.68 -4.85
C LEU A 176 23.06 -3.82 -5.75
N GLN A 177 23.12 -4.63 -6.79
CA GLN A 177 21.98 -4.94 -7.65
C GLN A 177 20.99 -5.87 -6.96
N THR A 178 21.47 -6.79 -6.12
CA THR A 178 20.62 -7.63 -5.27
C THR A 178 19.92 -6.79 -4.20
N VAL A 179 20.60 -5.81 -3.59
CA VAL A 179 20.01 -4.82 -2.68
C VAL A 179 19.08 -3.87 -3.43
N ALA A 180 19.44 -3.40 -4.62
CA ALA A 180 18.56 -2.56 -5.45
C ALA A 180 17.36 -3.36 -6.00
N ASN A 181 17.53 -4.64 -6.31
CA ASN A 181 16.44 -5.52 -6.71
C ASN A 181 15.57 -5.96 -5.51
N SER A 182 16.09 -5.91 -4.28
CA SER A 182 15.29 -6.08 -3.06
C SER A 182 14.54 -4.79 -2.65
N VAL A 183 14.93 -3.65 -3.22
CA VAL A 183 14.33 -2.32 -2.96
C VAL A 183 13.37 -1.97 -4.09
N ALA A 184 12.15 -2.37 -4.00
CA ALA A 184 11.03 -2.04 -4.87
C ALA A 184 10.63 -3.12 -5.88
N VAL A 185 10.47 -4.32 -5.43
CA VAL A 185 9.73 -5.29 -6.23
C VAL A 185 8.27 -5.22 -5.79
N PHE A 186 7.52 -4.35 -6.42
CA PHE A 186 6.07 -4.52 -6.50
C PHE A 186 5.75 -5.14 -7.86
N SER A 187 4.73 -5.98 -7.89
CA SER A 187 4.10 -6.50 -9.09
C SER A 187 2.70 -5.92 -9.21
N THR A 188 2.24 -5.72 -10.43
CA THR A 188 0.87 -5.25 -10.69
C THR A 188 -0.04 -6.46 -10.83
N HIS A 189 -1.16 -6.45 -10.15
CA HIS A 189 -2.18 -7.49 -10.13
C HIS A 189 -3.56 -6.87 -10.27
N LYS A 190 -4.55 -7.67 -10.68
CA LYS A 190 -5.94 -7.25 -10.58
C LYS A 190 -6.41 -7.33 -9.13
N ALA A 191 -7.30 -6.42 -8.73
CA ALA A 191 -7.85 -6.42 -7.38
C ALA A 191 -8.52 -7.76 -7.04
N SER A 192 -9.18 -8.40 -8.02
CA SER A 192 -9.81 -9.73 -7.88
C SER A 192 -8.83 -10.86 -7.56
N GLU A 193 -7.56 -10.73 -7.91
CA GLU A 193 -6.52 -11.72 -7.59
C GLU A 193 -6.03 -11.59 -6.14
N ILE A 194 -6.16 -10.42 -5.56
CA ILE A 194 -5.57 -10.08 -4.26
C ILE A 194 -6.61 -10.04 -3.15
N PHE A 195 -7.82 -9.55 -3.45
CA PHE A 195 -8.87 -9.37 -2.46
C PHE A 195 -10.00 -10.37 -2.67
N PRO A 196 -10.56 -10.94 -1.56
CA PRO A 196 -11.74 -11.79 -1.66
C PRO A 196 -12.96 -10.96 -2.06
N ALA A 197 -13.85 -11.56 -2.83
CA ALA A 197 -15.16 -10.99 -3.15
C ALA A 197 -15.98 -10.66 -1.86
N PRO A 198 -16.90 -9.67 -1.92
CA PRO A 198 -17.32 -8.95 -3.13
C PRO A 198 -16.43 -7.74 -3.45
N LEU A 199 -16.15 -7.51 -4.72
CA LEU A 199 -15.44 -6.32 -5.24
C LEU A 199 -16.38 -5.42 -6.05
N PHE A 200 -17.62 -5.36 -5.66
CA PHE A 200 -18.60 -4.44 -6.21
C PHE A 200 -19.48 -3.88 -5.08
N TYR A 201 -20.04 -2.71 -5.30
CA TYR A 201 -21.01 -2.08 -4.40
C TYR A 201 -21.93 -1.17 -5.22
N THR A 202 -23.10 -0.87 -4.65
CA THR A 202 -24.05 0.06 -5.28
C THR A 202 -24.15 1.32 -4.42
N GLN A 203 -23.94 2.48 -5.05
CA GLN A 203 -24.10 3.79 -4.43
C GLN A 203 -24.85 4.70 -5.41
N ASP A 204 -25.80 5.47 -4.91
CA ASP A 204 -26.62 6.41 -5.71
C ASP A 204 -27.31 5.78 -6.92
N GLY A 205 -27.61 4.48 -6.85
CA GLY A 205 -28.23 3.72 -7.93
C GLY A 205 -27.26 3.20 -9.00
N GLU A 206 -25.97 3.50 -8.89
CA GLU A 206 -24.92 2.98 -9.76
C GLU A 206 -24.18 1.81 -9.08
N THR A 207 -23.95 0.75 -9.84
CA THR A 207 -23.12 -0.37 -9.40
C THR A 207 -21.69 -0.13 -9.84
N VAL A 208 -20.78 -0.05 -8.86
CA VAL A 208 -19.35 0.09 -9.09
C VAL A 208 -18.70 -1.28 -8.93
N ASN A 209 -18.08 -1.76 -10.01
CA ASN A 209 -17.25 -2.97 -10.00
C ASN A 209 -15.79 -2.57 -10.21
N PHE A 210 -14.90 -3.03 -9.33
CA PHE A 210 -13.47 -2.73 -9.38
C PHE A 210 -12.59 -3.99 -9.41
N GLU A 211 -13.15 -5.13 -9.82
CA GLU A 211 -12.41 -6.40 -9.94
C GLU A 211 -11.17 -6.30 -10.84
N ASP A 212 -11.29 -5.57 -11.94
CA ASP A 212 -10.22 -5.36 -12.91
C ASP A 212 -9.27 -4.21 -12.57
N MET A 213 -9.48 -3.52 -11.46
CA MET A 213 -8.60 -2.44 -11.02
C MET A 213 -7.18 -2.98 -10.77
N GLU A 214 -6.18 -2.31 -11.34
CA GLU A 214 -4.78 -2.64 -11.09
C GLU A 214 -4.33 -2.18 -9.70
N VAL A 215 -3.70 -3.07 -8.97
CA VAL A 215 -3.17 -2.83 -7.63
C VAL A 215 -1.70 -3.23 -7.55
N LEU A 216 -0.92 -2.45 -6.78
CA LEU A 216 0.50 -2.71 -6.56
C LEU A 216 0.68 -3.62 -5.35
N VAL A 217 1.21 -4.82 -5.56
CA VAL A 217 1.55 -5.78 -4.52
C VAL A 217 3.06 -5.80 -4.33
N TRP A 218 3.49 -5.51 -3.12
CA TRP A 218 4.89 -5.46 -2.72
C TRP A 218 5.38 -6.85 -2.27
N ASN A 219 6.64 -6.99 -1.96
CA ASN A 219 7.17 -8.22 -1.37
C ASN A 219 7.90 -7.90 -0.06
N ASP A 220 7.24 -7.16 0.81
CA ASP A 220 7.81 -6.80 2.11
C ASP A 220 7.64 -7.96 3.10
N PRO A 221 8.72 -8.50 3.66
CA PRO A 221 8.65 -9.62 4.62
C PRO A 221 8.04 -9.22 5.97
N GLU A 222 7.96 -7.92 6.26
CA GLU A 222 7.39 -7.38 7.50
C GLU A 222 5.93 -6.92 7.31
N ALA A 223 5.28 -7.27 6.21
CA ALA A 223 3.85 -7.06 6.03
C ALA A 223 3.05 -7.83 7.09
N CYS A 224 1.87 -7.32 7.45
CA CYS A 224 1.00 -7.98 8.41
C CYS A 224 0.58 -9.38 7.95
N ALA A 225 0.20 -10.23 8.90
CA ALA A 225 -0.37 -11.54 8.57
C ALA A 225 -1.78 -11.41 7.99
N THR A 226 -2.06 -12.21 7.00
CA THR A 226 -3.41 -12.30 6.40
C THR A 226 -4.38 -12.97 7.37
N VAL A 227 -5.57 -12.42 7.48
CA VAL A 227 -6.71 -12.99 8.20
C VAL A 227 -7.76 -13.38 7.15
N ASP A 228 -8.00 -14.66 6.97
CA ASP A 228 -8.80 -15.18 5.86
C ASP A 228 -10.28 -14.81 5.93
N ASP A 229 -10.83 -14.73 7.14
CA ASP A 229 -12.22 -14.36 7.42
C ASP A 229 -12.46 -12.85 7.58
N TYR A 230 -11.48 -12.01 7.21
CA TYR A 230 -11.68 -10.56 7.25
C TYR A 230 -12.59 -10.09 6.12
N VAL A 231 -13.65 -9.38 6.49
CA VAL A 231 -14.62 -8.82 5.54
C VAL A 231 -14.30 -7.35 5.28
N PHE A 232 -13.90 -7.03 4.06
CA PHE A 232 -13.74 -5.65 3.61
C PHE A 232 -15.09 -5.02 3.28
N ASN A 233 -15.29 -3.76 3.65
CA ASN A 233 -16.32 -2.94 3.03
C ASN A 233 -15.86 -2.60 1.61
N PRO A 234 -16.61 -2.96 0.54
CA PRO A 234 -16.13 -2.80 -0.83
C PRO A 234 -15.90 -1.33 -1.21
N ALA A 235 -16.77 -0.42 -0.77
CA ALA A 235 -16.63 1.01 -1.07
C ALA A 235 -15.38 1.61 -0.42
N ASN A 236 -15.11 1.27 0.85
CA ASN A 236 -13.90 1.72 1.55
C ASN A 236 -12.64 1.10 0.94
N LEU A 237 -12.70 -0.17 0.55
CA LEU A 237 -11.57 -0.84 -0.12
C LEU A 237 -11.25 -0.18 -1.45
N HIS A 238 -12.25 0.05 -2.29
CA HIS A 238 -12.07 0.70 -3.59
C HIS A 238 -11.41 2.07 -3.45
N GLN A 239 -11.95 2.95 -2.57
CA GLN A 239 -11.38 4.28 -2.35
C GLN A 239 -9.95 4.22 -1.80
N ALA A 240 -9.65 3.28 -0.89
CA ALA A 240 -8.29 3.09 -0.39
C ALA A 240 -7.33 2.62 -1.49
N LEU A 241 -7.77 1.73 -2.38
CA LEU A 241 -6.96 1.29 -3.52
C LEU A 241 -6.73 2.44 -4.53
N CYS A 242 -7.74 3.28 -4.78
CA CYS A 242 -7.57 4.50 -5.57
C CYS A 242 -6.51 5.43 -4.95
N ALA A 243 -6.56 5.63 -3.63
CA ALA A 243 -5.57 6.45 -2.93
C ALA A 243 -4.14 5.91 -3.05
N LEU A 244 -3.97 4.59 -3.18
CA LEU A 244 -2.68 3.91 -3.23
C LEU A 244 -2.14 3.68 -4.65
N SER A 245 -2.88 4.06 -5.70
CA SER A 245 -2.54 3.74 -7.10
C SER A 245 -1.29 4.46 -7.61
N ASP A 246 -0.96 5.63 -7.07
CA ASP A 246 0.13 6.48 -7.54
C ASP A 246 1.42 6.31 -6.72
N SER A 247 2.55 6.71 -7.33
CA SER A 247 3.84 6.79 -6.63
C SER A 247 3.87 7.88 -5.55
N LEU A 248 2.96 8.85 -5.63
CA LEU A 248 2.66 9.84 -4.60
C LEU A 248 1.22 9.61 -4.11
N PRO A 249 1.00 8.65 -3.18
CA PRO A 249 -0.32 8.29 -2.73
C PRO A 249 -1.07 9.44 -2.07
N ASP A 250 -2.38 9.40 -2.16
CA ASP A 250 -3.25 10.22 -1.35
C ASP A 250 -3.33 9.70 0.08
N ASN A 251 -3.54 10.60 1.02
CA ASN A 251 -3.72 10.22 2.42
C ASN A 251 -5.20 9.94 2.72
N VAL A 252 -5.45 9.03 3.66
CA VAL A 252 -6.79 8.51 3.95
C VAL A 252 -7.13 8.70 5.42
N TRP A 253 -8.27 9.32 5.70
CA TRP A 253 -8.84 9.43 7.03
C TRP A 253 -9.86 8.32 7.27
N LEU A 254 -9.71 7.58 8.35
CA LEU A 254 -10.61 6.49 8.76
C LEU A 254 -11.47 6.98 9.93
N ALA A 255 -12.71 7.24 9.66
CA ALA A 255 -13.68 7.77 10.60
C ALA A 255 -14.64 6.68 11.07
N GLY A 256 -15.05 6.70 12.33
CA GLY A 256 -16.08 5.79 12.82
C GLY A 256 -15.89 5.38 14.27
N GLU A 257 -16.91 4.75 14.83
CA GLU A 257 -16.94 4.35 16.23
C GLU A 257 -15.86 3.35 16.62
N ARG A 258 -15.64 3.18 17.92
CA ARG A 258 -14.69 2.17 18.45
C ARG A 258 -15.10 0.76 18.06
N GLY A 259 -14.12 -0.02 17.62
CA GLY A 259 -14.33 -1.44 17.31
C GLY A 259 -15.03 -1.72 15.98
N THR A 260 -15.14 -0.73 15.08
CA THR A 260 -15.68 -0.90 13.72
C THR A 260 -14.66 -1.47 12.73
N GLY A 261 -13.40 -1.68 13.14
CA GLY A 261 -12.40 -2.36 12.32
C GLY A 261 -11.40 -1.47 11.60
N LYS A 262 -11.31 -0.16 11.91
CA LYS A 262 -10.37 0.79 11.28
C LYS A 262 -8.92 0.30 11.24
N THR A 263 -8.37 -0.06 12.40
CA THR A 263 -7.00 -0.58 12.51
C THR A 263 -6.83 -1.90 11.76
N ALA A 264 -7.80 -2.83 11.91
CA ALA A 264 -7.79 -4.11 11.21
C ALA A 264 -7.85 -3.95 9.68
N PHE A 265 -8.53 -2.92 9.18
CA PHE A 265 -8.54 -2.58 7.76
C PHE A 265 -7.12 -2.27 7.25
N CYS A 266 -6.37 -1.42 7.94
CA CYS A 266 -4.98 -1.11 7.57
C CYS A 266 -4.07 -2.34 7.67
N GLU A 267 -4.25 -3.17 8.72
CA GLU A 267 -3.51 -4.43 8.88
C GLU A 267 -3.78 -5.39 7.72
N GLN A 268 -5.04 -5.56 7.32
CA GLN A 268 -5.40 -6.45 6.21
C GLN A 268 -5.07 -5.86 4.84
N LEU A 269 -5.10 -4.53 4.68
CA LEU A 269 -4.60 -3.87 3.49
C LEU A 269 -3.09 -4.08 3.34
N SER A 270 -2.31 -3.91 4.43
CA SER A 270 -0.89 -4.25 4.50
C SER A 270 -0.64 -5.70 4.12
N ALA A 271 -1.37 -6.64 4.71
CA ALA A 271 -1.22 -8.07 4.49
C ALA A 271 -1.47 -8.48 3.03
N ARG A 272 -2.54 -7.98 2.42
CA ARG A 272 -2.93 -8.31 1.04
C ARG A 272 -2.03 -7.65 0.01
N LEU A 273 -1.65 -6.39 0.21
CA LEU A 273 -0.73 -5.67 -0.66
C LEU A 273 0.75 -5.94 -0.33
N LYS A 274 1.02 -6.77 0.68
CA LYS A 274 2.37 -7.11 1.17
C LYS A 274 3.24 -5.87 1.41
N ARG A 275 2.67 -4.86 2.06
CA ARG A 275 3.32 -3.59 2.41
C ARG A 275 3.55 -3.54 3.91
N LYS A 276 4.74 -3.13 4.35
CA LYS A 276 5.01 -2.93 5.78
C LYS A 276 4.10 -1.86 6.36
N LEU A 277 3.46 -2.17 7.49
CA LEU A 277 2.63 -1.25 8.24
C LEU A 277 3.41 -0.72 9.46
N PHE A 278 3.56 0.60 9.50
CA PHE A 278 4.04 1.31 10.69
C PHE A 278 2.84 1.92 11.41
N ARG A 279 2.55 1.42 12.60
CA ARG A 279 1.45 1.94 13.42
C ARG A 279 1.99 2.79 14.54
N ILE A 280 1.51 4.02 14.62
CA ILE A 280 1.79 4.97 15.70
C ILE A 280 0.50 5.20 16.45
N ASN A 281 0.46 4.83 17.72
CA ASN A 281 -0.69 5.06 18.59
C ASN A 281 -0.43 6.34 19.40
N PHE A 282 -1.15 7.41 19.06
CA PHE A 282 -0.98 8.69 19.73
C PHE A 282 -1.66 8.69 21.09
N ASP A 283 -0.99 9.27 22.06
CA ASP A 283 -1.53 9.61 23.36
C ASP A 283 -1.18 11.04 23.75
N GLU A 284 -1.75 11.51 24.86
CA GLU A 284 -1.54 12.88 25.34
C GLU A 284 -0.11 13.12 25.85
N ALA A 285 0.58 12.09 26.30
CA ALA A 285 1.92 12.18 26.87
C ALA A 285 3.03 12.08 25.80
N MET A 286 2.71 11.53 24.61
CA MET A 286 3.68 11.28 23.55
C MET A 286 4.44 12.55 23.16
N GLU A 287 5.76 12.46 23.14
CA GLU A 287 6.64 13.54 22.73
C GLU A 287 7.13 13.35 21.28
N ARG A 288 7.52 14.47 20.65
CA ARG A 288 8.06 14.47 19.28
C ARG A 288 9.27 13.54 19.13
N SER A 289 10.12 13.47 20.15
CA SER A 289 11.30 12.59 20.19
C SER A 289 10.97 11.10 20.05
N GLU A 290 9.79 10.68 20.50
CA GLU A 290 9.39 9.27 20.44
C GLU A 290 8.97 8.84 19.03
N PHE A 291 8.24 9.69 18.31
CA PHE A 291 7.75 9.30 16.99
C PHE A 291 8.62 9.81 15.82
N ILE A 292 9.27 10.95 15.93
CA ILE A 292 10.23 11.44 14.91
C ILE A 292 11.62 10.90 15.15
N GLY A 293 12.08 10.96 16.40
CA GLY A 293 13.41 10.57 16.84
C GLY A 293 14.04 11.62 17.73
N GLY A 294 15.05 11.20 18.46
CA GLY A 294 15.73 12.02 19.41
C GLY A 294 17.15 11.52 19.74
N ASN A 295 17.88 12.34 20.48
CA ASN A 295 19.20 12.00 20.95
C ASN A 295 19.13 10.98 22.09
N ILE A 296 19.88 9.90 21.98
CA ILE A 296 20.08 8.91 23.02
C ILE A 296 21.57 8.86 23.43
N VAL A 297 21.83 8.50 24.67
CA VAL A 297 23.19 8.21 25.13
C VAL A 297 23.48 6.73 24.96
N LYS A 298 24.45 6.39 24.13
CA LYS A 298 24.91 5.04 23.91
C LYS A 298 26.43 4.95 24.05
N ASN A 299 26.90 4.07 24.92
CA ASN A 299 28.34 3.90 25.17
C ASN A 299 29.09 5.20 25.53
N GLY A 300 28.43 6.14 26.22
CA GLY A 300 29.01 7.43 26.61
C GLY A 300 29.03 8.50 25.52
N SER A 301 28.52 8.23 24.32
CA SER A 301 28.33 9.20 23.23
C SER A 301 26.85 9.48 23.01
N VAL A 302 26.58 10.69 22.54
CA VAL A 302 25.22 11.10 22.13
C VAL A 302 25.03 10.71 20.67
N GLU A 303 24.04 9.84 20.41
CA GLU A 303 23.66 9.39 19.07
C GLU A 303 22.19 9.75 18.81
N TRP A 304 21.87 10.18 17.60
CA TRP A 304 20.49 10.36 17.21
C TRP A 304 19.87 9.02 16.83
N LYS A 305 18.71 8.69 17.42
CA LYS A 305 17.92 7.49 17.12
C LYS A 305 16.65 7.90 16.36
N ALA A 306 16.44 7.28 15.18
CA ALA A 306 15.24 7.46 14.40
C ALA A 306 14.00 6.92 15.13
N GLY A 307 12.98 7.75 15.27
CA GLY A 307 11.65 7.34 15.72
C GLY A 307 10.88 6.58 14.63
N ILE A 308 9.70 6.09 14.98
CA ILE A 308 8.90 5.24 14.09
C ILE A 308 8.47 5.93 12.79
N ILE A 309 8.18 7.25 12.82
CA ILE A 309 7.84 8.02 11.61
C ILE A 309 9.06 8.19 10.71
N ALA A 310 10.23 8.53 11.26
CA ALA A 310 11.44 8.67 10.45
C ALA A 310 11.81 7.34 9.76
N GLN A 311 11.61 6.22 10.44
CA GLN A 311 11.78 4.89 9.83
C GLN A 311 10.73 4.64 8.74
N ALA A 312 9.46 4.92 9.02
CA ALA A 312 8.35 4.68 8.11
C ALA A 312 8.48 5.47 6.80
N ILE A 313 8.81 6.77 6.88
CA ILE A 313 8.94 7.61 5.69
C ILE A 313 10.16 7.28 4.85
N SER A 314 11.18 6.64 5.44
CA SER A 314 12.37 6.18 4.72
C SER A 314 12.15 4.82 4.03
N HIS A 315 11.06 4.12 4.36
CA HIS A 315 10.76 2.80 3.84
C HIS A 315 9.81 2.89 2.65
N THR A 316 10.33 2.68 1.45
CA THR A 316 9.57 2.75 0.20
C THR A 316 8.36 1.82 0.24
N GLY A 317 7.19 2.33 -0.14
CA GLY A 317 5.96 1.53 -0.19
C GLY A 317 5.29 1.28 1.16
N SER A 318 5.77 1.83 2.26
CA SER A 318 5.17 1.63 3.58
C SER A 318 3.75 2.21 3.69
N LEU A 319 2.95 1.61 4.55
CA LEU A 319 1.71 2.18 5.07
C LEU A 319 1.98 2.74 6.46
N VAL A 320 1.56 3.97 6.73
CA VAL A 320 1.75 4.63 8.03
C VAL A 320 0.38 4.87 8.64
N LEU A 321 0.05 4.17 9.72
CA LEU A 321 -1.20 4.35 10.44
C LEU A 321 -0.97 5.26 11.66
N LEU A 322 -1.55 6.44 11.62
CA LEU A 322 -1.64 7.39 12.73
C LEU A 322 -2.92 7.05 13.51
N ASP A 323 -2.80 6.20 14.50
CA ASP A 323 -3.95 5.69 15.26
C ASP A 323 -4.22 6.56 16.51
N GLU A 324 -5.50 6.73 16.85
CA GLU A 324 -5.97 7.56 17.98
C GLU A 324 -5.47 9.01 17.89
N ILE A 325 -5.42 9.61 16.69
CA ILE A 325 -4.85 10.93 16.44
C ILE A 325 -5.56 12.04 17.22
N GLY A 326 -6.82 11.85 17.61
CA GLY A 326 -7.59 12.78 18.43
C GLY A 326 -6.95 13.10 19.80
N PHE A 327 -6.07 12.23 20.30
CA PHE A 327 -5.33 12.47 21.54
C PHE A 327 -4.00 13.20 21.32
N ALA A 328 -3.57 13.38 20.07
CA ALA A 328 -2.30 14.05 19.78
C ALA A 328 -2.33 15.53 20.16
N ARG A 329 -1.21 16.04 20.70
CA ARG A 329 -1.04 17.48 20.95
C ARG A 329 -0.86 18.21 19.63
N ALA A 330 -1.39 19.44 19.53
CA ALA A 330 -1.26 20.28 18.34
C ALA A 330 0.20 20.49 17.89
N GLN A 331 1.14 20.54 18.83
CA GLN A 331 2.57 20.64 18.54
C GLN A 331 3.12 19.42 17.79
N ASN A 332 2.60 18.23 18.11
CA ASN A 332 2.98 16.98 17.44
C ASN A 332 2.41 16.93 16.03
N LEU A 333 1.16 17.38 15.85
CA LEU A 333 0.52 17.46 14.55
C LEU A 333 1.25 18.41 13.58
N ALA A 334 1.77 19.53 14.07
CA ALA A 334 2.53 20.47 13.24
C ALA A 334 3.72 19.81 12.51
N ALA A 335 4.36 18.83 13.15
CA ALA A 335 5.44 18.08 12.51
C ALA A 335 4.95 17.14 11.40
N LEU A 336 3.70 16.67 11.47
CA LEU A 336 3.09 15.78 10.49
C LEU A 336 2.53 16.53 9.28
N HIS A 337 2.20 17.80 9.41
CA HIS A 337 1.63 18.62 8.32
C HIS A 337 2.49 18.55 7.05
N ALA A 338 3.82 18.70 7.18
CA ALA A 338 4.73 18.66 6.04
C ALA A 338 4.84 17.26 5.39
N LEU A 339 4.54 16.21 6.14
CA LEU A 339 4.58 14.82 5.65
C LEU A 339 3.31 14.43 4.94
N CYS A 340 2.16 14.92 5.44
CA CYS A 340 0.84 14.62 4.89
C CYS A 340 0.47 15.53 3.71
N GLU A 341 1.31 16.48 3.33
CA GLU A 341 1.08 17.31 2.15
C GLU A 341 1.28 16.51 0.87
N ARG A 342 0.44 16.70 -0.15
CA ARG A 342 0.63 16.05 -1.47
C ARG A 342 1.70 16.80 -2.28
N SER A 343 2.96 16.52 -1.98
CA SER A 343 4.11 17.14 -2.62
C SER A 343 5.24 16.12 -2.81
N THR A 344 5.95 16.20 -3.92
CA THR A 344 7.15 15.39 -4.18
C THR A 344 8.32 15.75 -3.27
N ASN A 345 8.27 16.92 -2.61
CA ASN A 345 9.31 17.43 -1.72
C ASN A 345 9.04 17.16 -0.24
N ARG A 346 8.12 16.27 0.10
CA ARG A 346 7.82 15.89 1.49
C ARG A 346 9.08 15.45 2.23
N ALA A 347 9.33 16.00 3.39
CA ALA A 347 10.46 15.62 4.21
C ALA A 347 10.30 16.08 5.67
N ILE A 348 11.00 15.43 6.58
CA ILE A 348 11.27 15.92 7.92
C ILE A 348 12.69 16.50 7.96
N VAL A 349 12.85 17.63 8.63
CA VAL A 349 14.18 18.16 9.01
C VAL A 349 14.36 17.87 10.50
N ILE A 350 15.42 17.15 10.82
CA ILE A 350 15.83 16.87 12.20
C ILE A 350 16.52 18.11 12.74
N ALA A 351 15.88 18.79 13.69
CA ALA A 351 16.40 20.07 14.23
C ALA A 351 17.79 19.93 14.89
N GLU A 352 18.01 18.80 15.54
CA GLU A 352 19.21 18.49 16.31
C GLU A 352 20.45 18.25 15.42
N THR A 353 20.24 17.75 14.21
CA THR A 353 21.35 17.39 13.30
C THR A 353 21.33 18.16 11.99
N GLY A 354 20.26 18.89 11.68
CA GLY A 354 20.03 19.52 10.38
C GLY A 354 19.79 18.54 9.23
N VAL A 355 19.73 17.24 9.50
CA VAL A 355 19.53 16.21 8.47
C VAL A 355 18.10 16.26 7.96
N ARG A 356 17.94 16.28 6.63
CA ARG A 356 16.66 16.20 5.96
C ARG A 356 16.38 14.76 5.56
N ILE A 357 15.28 14.20 6.05
CA ILE A 357 14.79 12.85 5.70
C ILE A 357 13.62 13.01 4.72
N PRO A 358 13.80 12.71 3.44
CA PRO A 358 12.71 12.78 2.46
C PRO A 358 11.74 11.62 2.66
N VAL A 359 10.47 11.83 2.30
CA VAL A 359 9.47 10.74 2.23
C VAL A 359 9.75 9.93 0.96
N ALA A 360 9.96 8.63 1.14
CA ALA A 360 10.18 7.70 0.04
C ALA A 360 8.91 7.56 -0.84
N SER A 361 9.08 7.03 -2.06
CA SER A 361 7.96 6.81 -2.98
C SER A 361 6.96 5.80 -2.42
N HIS A 362 5.69 5.95 -2.80
CA HIS A 362 4.56 5.09 -2.41
C HIS A 362 4.30 5.01 -0.89
N VAL A 363 4.86 5.90 -0.07
CA VAL A 363 4.52 5.99 1.36
C VAL A 363 3.17 6.67 1.50
N ALA A 364 2.19 5.96 2.08
CA ALA A 364 0.83 6.42 2.30
C ALA A 364 0.51 6.58 3.78
N PHE A 365 -0.16 7.68 4.13
CA PHE A 365 -0.61 7.92 5.50
C PHE A 365 -2.09 7.62 5.63
N PHE A 366 -2.41 6.81 6.63
CA PHE A 366 -3.75 6.55 7.12
C PHE A 366 -3.88 7.17 8.50
N CYS A 367 -4.97 7.86 8.75
CA CYS A 367 -5.26 8.46 10.05
C CYS A 367 -6.54 7.83 10.60
N ALA A 368 -6.52 7.30 11.82
CA ALA A 368 -7.71 6.73 12.44
C ALA A 368 -8.17 7.60 13.62
N ASP A 369 -9.44 7.96 13.58
CA ASP A 369 -10.08 8.74 14.62
C ASP A 369 -11.52 8.25 14.89
N ASN A 370 -12.02 8.51 16.10
CA ASN A 370 -13.36 8.13 16.51
C ASN A 370 -14.37 9.26 16.36
N SER A 371 -13.91 10.50 16.15
CA SER A 371 -14.72 11.74 16.17
C SER A 371 -14.74 12.50 14.84
N ASN A 372 -14.23 11.93 13.75
CA ASN A 372 -14.04 12.62 12.46
C ASN A 372 -13.24 13.94 12.57
N GLY A 373 -12.36 14.04 13.56
CA GLY A 373 -11.56 15.24 13.81
C GLY A 373 -12.31 16.38 14.48
N HIS A 374 -13.59 16.23 14.80
CA HIS A 374 -14.43 17.27 15.41
C HIS A 374 -14.50 17.20 16.95
N GLY A 375 -13.51 16.57 17.58
CA GLY A 375 -13.49 16.42 19.03
C GLY A 375 -14.64 15.57 19.58
N ASP A 376 -14.79 15.59 20.89
CA ASP A 376 -15.87 14.86 21.55
C ASP A 376 -17.15 15.70 21.68
N GLN A 377 -17.97 15.73 20.64
CA GLN A 377 -19.28 16.37 20.69
C GLN A 377 -20.31 15.60 21.56
N SER A 378 -20.01 14.33 21.85
CA SER A 378 -20.91 13.46 22.63
C SER A 378 -20.60 13.41 24.11
N GLY A 379 -19.47 13.96 24.57
CA GLY A 379 -18.98 13.86 25.94
C GLY A 379 -18.47 12.46 26.33
N ASN A 380 -18.42 11.52 25.38
CA ASN A 380 -18.08 10.13 25.64
C ASN A 380 -16.59 9.80 25.45
N PHE A 381 -15.82 10.74 24.89
CA PHE A 381 -14.40 10.56 24.57
C PHE A 381 -13.55 11.65 25.23
N ALA A 382 -13.55 11.66 26.57
CA ALA A 382 -12.75 12.63 27.34
C ALA A 382 -11.29 12.63 26.86
N GLY A 383 -10.77 13.82 26.53
CA GLY A 383 -9.40 14.01 26.05
C GLY A 383 -9.23 14.05 24.52
N VAL A 384 -10.25 13.71 23.74
CA VAL A 384 -10.24 13.88 22.28
C VAL A 384 -10.42 15.37 21.96
N ARG A 385 -9.49 15.92 21.20
CA ARG A 385 -9.43 17.34 20.84
C ARG A 385 -9.93 17.57 19.42
N ASP A 386 -10.50 18.75 19.19
CA ASP A 386 -10.76 19.22 17.83
C ASP A 386 -9.46 19.29 17.05
N GLN A 387 -9.46 18.66 15.90
CA GLN A 387 -8.32 18.68 15.00
C GLN A 387 -8.36 19.95 14.13
N ASN A 388 -7.19 20.47 13.80
CA ASN A 388 -7.09 21.59 12.90
C ASN A 388 -7.64 21.18 11.52
N THR A 389 -8.62 21.94 11.02
CA THR A 389 -9.23 21.70 9.69
C THR A 389 -8.18 21.65 8.58
N ALA A 390 -7.11 22.45 8.67
CA ALA A 390 -5.99 22.40 7.73
C ALA A 390 -5.19 21.09 7.80
N PHE A 391 -5.23 20.35 8.91
CA PHE A 391 -4.65 19.00 8.99
C PHE A 391 -5.56 17.98 8.34
N ILE A 392 -6.86 18.03 8.60
CA ILE A 392 -7.87 17.13 8.02
C ILE A 392 -7.88 17.27 6.50
N ASP A 393 -7.79 18.50 5.97
CA ASP A 393 -7.77 18.81 4.52
C ASP A 393 -6.60 18.16 3.75
N ARG A 394 -5.58 17.67 4.44
CA ARG A 394 -4.47 16.91 3.85
C ARG A 394 -4.78 15.45 3.59
N PHE A 395 -5.96 15.01 3.99
CA PHE A 395 -6.46 13.66 3.75
C PHE A 395 -7.53 13.72 2.65
N SER A 396 -7.17 13.28 1.46
CA SER A 396 -8.03 13.38 0.25
C SER A 396 -9.30 12.55 0.36
N TYR A 397 -9.26 11.47 1.15
CA TYR A 397 -10.38 10.56 1.33
C TYR A 397 -10.70 10.42 2.81
N THR A 398 -11.99 10.50 3.15
CA THR A 398 -12.52 10.15 4.47
C THR A 398 -13.40 8.91 4.31
N LEU A 399 -12.95 7.78 4.86
CA LEU A 399 -13.66 6.51 4.81
C LEU A 399 -14.44 6.30 6.10
N GLU A 400 -15.75 6.14 5.98
CA GLU A 400 -16.62 5.89 7.11
C GLU A 400 -16.66 4.40 7.47
N PHE A 401 -16.38 4.09 8.73
CA PHE A 401 -16.41 2.75 9.29
C PHE A 401 -17.62 2.58 10.20
N ASN A 402 -18.63 1.93 9.68
CA ASN A 402 -19.79 1.50 10.42
C ASN A 402 -19.65 0.05 10.89
N TYR A 403 -20.51 -0.40 11.80
CA TYR A 403 -20.60 -1.81 12.14
C TYR A 403 -21.04 -2.62 10.90
N LEU A 404 -20.60 -3.87 10.84
CA LEU A 404 -20.93 -4.75 9.73
C LEU A 404 -22.45 -4.94 9.59
N PRO A 405 -22.94 -5.21 8.38
CA PRO A 405 -24.30 -5.69 8.19
C PRO A 405 -24.59 -6.91 9.06
N HIS A 406 -25.82 -7.04 9.57
CA HIS A 406 -26.21 -8.08 10.52
C HIS A 406 -25.72 -9.48 10.12
N ALA A 407 -25.99 -9.88 8.88
CA ALA A 407 -25.63 -11.22 8.37
C ALA A 407 -24.11 -11.46 8.34
N ASP A 408 -23.31 -10.43 8.03
CA ASP A 408 -21.85 -10.55 7.97
C ASP A 408 -21.23 -10.54 9.37
N GLU A 409 -21.80 -9.76 10.29
CA GLU A 409 -21.38 -9.78 11.70
C GLU A 409 -21.68 -11.13 12.37
N VAL A 410 -22.84 -11.74 12.07
CA VAL A 410 -23.19 -13.09 12.53
C VAL A 410 -22.19 -14.12 12.01
N LYS A 411 -21.88 -14.11 10.71
CA LYS A 411 -20.87 -15.01 10.12
C LYS A 411 -19.51 -14.83 10.78
N LEU A 412 -19.09 -13.58 11.00
CA LEU A 412 -17.80 -13.26 11.60
C LEU A 412 -17.71 -13.73 13.06
N ILE A 413 -18.77 -13.55 13.85
CA ILE A 413 -18.82 -14.06 15.23
C ILE A 413 -18.80 -15.60 15.22
N SER A 414 -19.59 -16.23 14.37
CA SER A 414 -19.63 -17.69 14.23
C SER A 414 -18.24 -18.25 13.89
N SER A 415 -17.58 -17.74 12.84
CA SER A 415 -16.26 -18.23 12.38
C SER A 415 -15.19 -18.09 13.45
N ARG A 416 -15.14 -16.94 14.15
CA ARG A 416 -14.08 -16.64 15.12
C ARG A 416 -14.28 -17.19 16.51
N THR A 417 -15.47 -17.64 16.85
CA THR A 417 -15.78 -18.13 18.20
C THR A 417 -16.16 -19.60 18.22
N GLY A 418 -16.40 -20.21 17.06
CA GLY A 418 -16.88 -21.59 16.93
C GLY A 418 -18.35 -21.76 17.32
N LEU A 419 -19.10 -20.66 17.52
CA LEU A 419 -20.55 -20.71 17.70
C LEU A 419 -21.23 -21.08 16.39
N ASN A 420 -22.36 -21.82 16.48
CA ASN A 420 -23.20 -21.93 15.31
C ASN A 420 -23.85 -20.59 14.96
N VAL A 421 -24.39 -20.49 13.74
CA VAL A 421 -24.96 -19.26 13.19
C VAL A 421 -26.12 -18.74 14.02
N ASP A 422 -27.00 -19.63 14.48
CA ASP A 422 -28.18 -19.29 15.29
C ASP A 422 -27.79 -18.72 16.65
N ALA A 423 -26.75 -19.29 17.29
CA ALA A 423 -26.22 -18.74 18.53
C ALA A 423 -25.54 -17.39 18.30
N ALA A 424 -24.76 -17.24 17.23
CA ALA A 424 -24.10 -15.98 16.89
C ALA A 424 -25.11 -14.85 16.62
N ASP A 425 -26.25 -15.17 15.98
CA ASP A 425 -27.35 -14.25 15.70
C ASP A 425 -27.92 -13.60 16.97
N VAL A 426 -28.03 -14.36 18.05
CA VAL A 426 -28.51 -13.84 19.34
C VAL A 426 -27.61 -12.70 19.85
N PHE A 427 -26.30 -12.82 19.74
CA PHE A 427 -25.34 -11.80 20.18
C PHE A 427 -25.43 -10.54 19.31
N VAL A 428 -25.59 -10.72 17.99
CA VAL A 428 -25.70 -9.59 17.05
C VAL A 428 -27.03 -8.87 17.21
N ARG A 429 -28.14 -9.56 17.45
CA ARG A 429 -29.43 -8.92 17.76
C ARG A 429 -29.34 -8.04 19.00
N PHE A 430 -28.75 -8.54 20.10
CA PHE A 430 -28.46 -7.73 21.28
C PHE A 430 -27.66 -6.48 20.92
N ALA A 431 -26.57 -6.65 20.18
CA ALA A 431 -25.67 -5.55 19.83
C ALA A 431 -26.38 -4.47 19.02
N ASN A 432 -27.20 -4.85 18.04
CA ASN A 432 -27.92 -3.90 17.20
C ASN A 432 -28.90 -3.05 18.01
N VAL A 433 -29.69 -3.66 18.88
CA VAL A 433 -30.60 -2.91 19.76
C VAL A 433 -29.82 -1.98 20.70
N ALA A 434 -28.74 -2.47 21.30
CA ALA A 434 -27.91 -1.63 22.20
C ALA A 434 -27.22 -0.48 21.46
N ARG A 435 -26.78 -0.66 20.22
CA ARG A 435 -26.22 0.39 19.36
C ARG A 435 -27.27 1.44 18.98
N GLU A 436 -28.50 1.04 18.68
CA GLU A 436 -29.61 1.98 18.46
C GLU A 436 -29.91 2.82 19.71
N LYS A 437 -29.90 2.20 20.87
CA LYS A 437 -30.05 2.90 22.14
C LYS A 437 -28.91 3.87 22.44
N ALA A 438 -27.69 3.51 22.06
CA ALA A 438 -26.53 4.42 22.17
C ALA A 438 -26.67 5.62 21.22
N ARG A 439 -27.11 5.41 19.97
CA ARG A 439 -27.41 6.51 19.04
C ARG A 439 -28.53 7.43 19.53
N ALA A 440 -29.49 6.87 20.25
CA ALA A 440 -30.57 7.65 20.90
C ALA A 440 -30.15 8.34 22.20
N GLY A 441 -28.88 8.23 22.61
CA GLY A 441 -28.36 8.83 23.84
C GLY A 441 -28.80 8.14 25.14
N VAL A 442 -29.41 6.94 25.05
CA VAL A 442 -29.85 6.17 26.24
C VAL A 442 -28.67 5.40 26.85
N LEU A 443 -27.75 4.94 26.03
CA LEU A 443 -26.48 4.35 26.46
C LEU A 443 -25.33 5.34 26.13
N THR A 444 -24.36 5.41 27.00
CA THR A 444 -23.20 6.30 26.82
C THR A 444 -22.29 5.93 25.67
N GLN A 445 -22.30 4.64 25.27
CA GLN A 445 -21.49 4.13 24.16
C GLN A 445 -22.12 2.86 23.57
N PRO A 446 -21.89 2.54 22.30
CA PRO A 446 -22.35 1.28 21.71
C PRO A 446 -21.45 0.12 22.12
N PRO A 447 -22.01 -1.11 22.24
CA PRO A 447 -21.19 -2.31 22.41
C PRO A 447 -20.30 -2.55 21.18
N SER A 448 -19.01 -2.66 21.41
CA SER A 448 -18.04 -2.91 20.35
C SER A 448 -18.00 -4.39 19.93
N LEU A 449 -17.55 -4.66 18.70
CA LEU A 449 -17.33 -6.02 18.21
C LEU A 449 -16.34 -6.80 19.10
N ARG A 450 -15.33 -6.14 19.69
CA ARG A 450 -14.41 -6.76 20.65
C ARG A 450 -15.13 -7.28 21.90
N GLN A 451 -16.12 -6.57 22.38
CA GLN A 451 -16.92 -6.99 23.53
C GLN A 451 -17.81 -8.17 23.19
N LEU A 452 -18.41 -8.18 21.99
CA LEU A 452 -19.18 -9.32 21.50
C LEU A 452 -18.33 -10.57 21.36
N PHE A 453 -17.13 -10.48 20.80
CA PHE A 453 -16.18 -11.58 20.75
C PHE A 453 -15.79 -12.09 22.13
N ALA A 454 -15.58 -11.21 23.09
CA ALA A 454 -15.24 -11.60 24.46
C ALA A 454 -16.40 -12.37 25.09
N TRP A 455 -17.63 -11.86 24.94
CA TRP A 455 -18.83 -12.52 25.44
C TRP A 455 -19.07 -13.88 24.78
N ALA A 456 -19.09 -13.94 23.46
CA ALA A 456 -19.28 -15.15 22.69
C ALA A 456 -18.24 -16.24 23.04
N ARG A 457 -16.94 -15.88 23.07
CA ARG A 457 -15.86 -16.80 23.46
C ARG A 457 -15.98 -17.32 24.89
N ALA A 458 -16.41 -16.48 25.82
CA ALA A 458 -16.62 -16.93 27.21
C ALA A 458 -17.74 -17.97 27.28
N VAL A 459 -18.84 -17.76 26.56
CA VAL A 459 -19.96 -18.69 26.49
C VAL A 459 -19.54 -20.01 25.82
N THR A 460 -18.78 -19.95 24.73
CA THR A 460 -18.24 -21.16 24.05
C THR A 460 -17.34 -21.98 24.97
N LYS A 461 -16.63 -21.33 25.89
CA LYS A 461 -15.78 -21.98 26.90
C LYS A 461 -16.53 -22.45 28.14
N GLY A 462 -17.86 -22.40 28.15
CA GLY A 462 -18.70 -22.90 29.23
C GLY A 462 -18.98 -21.91 30.37
N VAL A 463 -18.60 -20.62 30.22
CA VAL A 463 -19.01 -19.59 31.18
C VAL A 463 -20.51 -19.35 31.05
N PRO A 464 -21.31 -19.35 32.16
CA PRO A 464 -22.74 -19.06 32.08
C PRO A 464 -23.02 -17.75 31.35
N THR A 465 -24.00 -17.75 30.44
CA THR A 465 -24.28 -16.65 29.51
C THR A 465 -24.45 -15.31 30.22
N VAL A 466 -25.17 -15.26 31.34
CA VAL A 466 -25.38 -14.03 32.14
C VAL A 466 -24.07 -13.53 32.77
N THR A 467 -23.25 -14.46 33.30
CA THR A 467 -21.94 -14.11 33.87
C THR A 467 -20.99 -13.56 32.80
N ALA A 468 -20.95 -14.22 31.65
CA ALA A 468 -20.16 -13.80 30.50
C ALA A 468 -20.63 -12.43 29.98
N PHE A 469 -21.94 -12.20 29.88
CA PHE A 469 -22.53 -10.91 29.50
C PHE A 469 -22.13 -9.80 30.46
N ARG A 470 -22.28 -10.02 31.77
CA ARG A 470 -21.87 -9.06 32.78
C ARG A 470 -20.41 -8.68 32.66
N SER A 471 -19.52 -9.65 32.59
CA SER A 471 -18.07 -9.41 32.54
C SER A 471 -17.59 -8.80 31.23
N ALA A 472 -18.17 -9.18 30.09
CA ALA A 472 -17.74 -8.70 28.79
C ALA A 472 -18.35 -7.36 28.39
N ILE A 473 -19.58 -7.05 28.86
CA ILE A 473 -20.36 -5.89 28.47
C ILE A 473 -20.68 -5.01 29.67
N VAL A 474 -21.55 -5.45 30.57
CA VAL A 474 -22.13 -4.58 31.62
C VAL A 474 -21.07 -3.89 32.46
N ASN A 475 -20.09 -4.61 32.96
CA ASN A 475 -19.01 -4.06 33.82
C ASN A 475 -18.08 -3.07 33.11
N LYS A 476 -18.26 -2.82 31.82
CA LYS A 476 -17.50 -1.85 31.01
C LYS A 476 -18.28 -0.56 30.75
N PHE A 477 -19.50 -0.51 31.22
CA PHE A 477 -20.38 0.65 31.12
C PHE A 477 -20.53 1.34 32.48
N PRO A 478 -20.87 2.62 32.53
CA PRO A 478 -21.28 3.29 33.74
C PRO A 478 -22.46 2.57 34.41
N ALA A 479 -22.53 2.64 35.72
CA ALA A 479 -23.52 1.88 36.51
C ALA A 479 -25.00 2.26 36.19
N ASP A 480 -25.24 3.46 35.75
CA ASP A 480 -26.56 3.94 35.29
C ASP A 480 -27.07 3.31 34.02
N CYS A 481 -26.14 2.75 33.18
CA CYS A 481 -26.49 2.02 31.97
C CYS A 481 -26.90 0.56 32.24
N GLU A 482 -26.62 0.01 33.44
CA GLU A 482 -26.88 -1.42 33.74
C GLU A 482 -28.35 -1.81 33.57
N PRO A 483 -29.33 -1.07 34.08
CA PRO A 483 -30.74 -1.45 33.93
C PRO A 483 -31.18 -1.59 32.48
N GLU A 484 -30.75 -0.66 31.62
CA GLU A 484 -31.07 -0.70 30.18
C GLU A 484 -30.39 -1.86 29.48
N LEU A 485 -29.10 -2.10 29.74
CA LEU A 485 -28.36 -3.24 29.17
C LEU A 485 -28.97 -4.58 29.56
N VAL A 486 -29.40 -4.74 30.84
CA VAL A 486 -30.08 -5.95 31.31
C VAL A 486 -31.47 -6.07 30.69
N GLY A 487 -32.18 -4.97 30.51
CA GLY A 487 -33.47 -4.92 29.81
C GLY A 487 -33.35 -5.40 28.36
N ILE A 488 -32.38 -4.88 27.61
CA ILE A 488 -32.08 -5.30 26.23
C ILE A 488 -31.71 -6.79 26.21
N PHE A 489 -30.82 -7.23 27.11
CA PHE A 489 -30.41 -8.63 27.22
C PHE A 489 -31.65 -9.54 27.43
N THR A 490 -32.54 -9.22 28.39
CA THR A 490 -33.72 -10.02 28.68
C THR A 490 -34.69 -10.05 27.50
N ALA A 491 -34.78 -8.99 26.73
CA ALA A 491 -35.67 -8.91 25.57
C ALA A 491 -35.10 -9.62 24.32
N THR A 492 -33.79 -9.71 24.18
CA THR A 492 -33.15 -10.21 22.95
C THR A 492 -32.49 -11.58 23.10
N VAL A 493 -32.14 -12.00 24.32
CA VAL A 493 -31.39 -13.22 24.60
C VAL A 493 -32.25 -14.22 25.36
N ASP A 494 -32.85 -15.18 24.66
CA ASP A 494 -33.44 -16.36 25.32
C ASP A 494 -32.28 -17.31 25.72
N THR A 495 -31.99 -17.33 27.03
CA THR A 495 -30.91 -18.18 27.57
C THR A 495 -31.20 -19.67 27.47
N VAL A 496 -32.47 -20.08 27.36
CA VAL A 496 -32.87 -21.50 27.18
C VAL A 496 -32.69 -21.92 25.72
N GLU A 497 -33.08 -21.05 24.79
CA GLU A 497 -32.86 -21.28 23.36
C GLU A 497 -31.36 -21.26 23.03
N LEU A 498 -30.63 -20.29 23.54
CA LEU A 498 -29.16 -20.22 23.34
C LEU A 498 -28.43 -21.45 23.84
N LYS A 499 -28.85 -22.05 24.98
CA LYS A 499 -28.30 -23.32 25.45
C LYS A 499 -28.53 -24.46 24.48
N LYS A 500 -29.68 -24.52 23.81
CA LYS A 500 -29.94 -25.55 22.79
C LYS A 500 -29.03 -25.42 21.57
N PHE A 501 -28.68 -24.19 21.20
CA PHE A 501 -27.73 -23.91 20.10
C PHE A 501 -26.29 -24.26 20.47
N LEU A 502 -25.90 -24.12 21.74
CA LEU A 502 -24.57 -24.46 22.23
C LEU A 502 -24.31 -25.95 22.39
N THR A 503 -25.35 -26.77 22.46
CA THR A 503 -25.28 -28.24 22.65
C THR A 503 -25.34 -29.02 21.35
N LYS A 504 -25.53 -28.34 20.22
CA LYS A 504 -25.47 -28.94 18.86
C LYS A 504 -24.09 -28.65 18.23
#